data_bc764374340e2ddedacbe2b2b30d523f
#
_entry.id   bc764374340e2ddedacbe2b2b30d523f
#
_cell.length_a   1.000
_cell.length_b   1.000
_cell.length_c   1.000
_cell.angle_alpha   90.00
_cell.angle_beta   90.00
_cell.angle_gamma   90.00
#
_symmetry.space_group_name_H-M   'P 1'
#
loop_
_entity.id
_entity.type
_entity.pdbx_description
1 polymer ?
#
loop_
_entity_poly.entity_id
_entity_poly.type
_entity_poly.pdbx_seq_one_letter_code
_entity_poly.pdbx_strand_id
1 'polypeptide(L)'
;MPYTGIVKYHVKLSFEVDGLVERADIIGAVFGQTEGLLGPEMNLNELQRASKVGRIEVEIKTTENTTSGDALLPMSTDVDTCALIAAAIESIDKVGPFDCKFKLISIDDVRASKKEDIVRRAKEIKQKWSTKSVSEGDTMLKDVNESTAGKVSEYGPNKLPCGSGIYDSPWIILVEGRADILNLLRA
;
A
#
# COMPACT_ATOMS: atom_id res chain seq x y z
N MET A 1 -6.94 -22.33 -18.57
CA MET A 1 -7.39 -22.24 -17.17
C MET A 1 -7.20 -20.80 -16.69
N PRO A 2 -8.08 -20.26 -15.86
CA PRO A 2 -7.82 -18.94 -15.27
C PRO A 2 -6.57 -19.00 -14.38
N TYR A 3 -5.76 -17.95 -14.45
CA TYR A 3 -4.59 -17.78 -13.57
C TYR A 3 -5.06 -17.70 -12.11
N THR A 4 -4.66 -18.65 -11.29
CA THR A 4 -5.08 -18.75 -9.87
C THR A 4 -3.98 -18.25 -8.91
N GLY A 5 -2.81 -17.90 -9.41
CA GLY A 5 -1.70 -17.36 -8.62
C GLY A 5 -1.99 -15.93 -8.13
N ILE A 6 -1.56 -15.63 -6.90
CA ILE A 6 -1.58 -14.26 -6.40
C ILE A 6 -0.44 -13.49 -7.05
N VAL A 7 -0.75 -12.55 -7.93
CA VAL A 7 0.25 -11.67 -8.56
C VAL A 7 0.97 -10.88 -7.47
N LYS A 8 2.29 -10.98 -7.48
CA LYS A 8 3.18 -10.23 -6.58
C LYS A 8 3.87 -9.09 -7.32
N TYR A 9 4.31 -9.36 -8.54
CA TYR A 9 5.07 -8.41 -9.36
C TYR A 9 4.47 -8.28 -10.75
N HIS A 10 4.55 -7.07 -11.30
CA HIS A 10 4.34 -6.78 -12.71
C HIS A 10 5.69 -6.45 -13.34
N VAL A 11 6.17 -7.30 -14.24
CA VAL A 11 7.34 -7.02 -15.07
C VAL A 11 6.85 -6.33 -16.34
N LYS A 12 7.27 -5.09 -16.56
CA LYS A 12 6.92 -4.28 -17.73
C LYS A 12 8.13 -4.12 -18.62
N LEU A 13 7.96 -4.47 -19.89
CA LEU A 13 8.98 -4.31 -20.92
C LEU A 13 8.40 -3.52 -22.09
N SER A 14 9.19 -2.65 -22.69
CA SER A 14 8.91 -2.10 -24.01
C SER A 14 9.59 -2.93 -25.08
N PHE A 15 9.05 -2.93 -26.30
CA PHE A 15 9.69 -3.55 -27.44
C PHE A 15 9.54 -2.71 -28.71
N GLU A 16 10.49 -2.88 -29.61
CA GLU A 16 10.50 -2.31 -30.94
C GLU A 16 10.93 -3.39 -31.94
N VAL A 17 10.19 -3.56 -33.02
CA VAL A 17 10.42 -4.57 -34.06
C VAL A 17 10.49 -3.88 -35.42
N ASP A 18 11.53 -4.16 -36.19
CA ASP A 18 11.75 -3.60 -37.53
C ASP A 18 10.88 -4.32 -38.60
N GLY A 19 9.59 -4.42 -38.31
CA GLY A 19 8.63 -5.09 -39.18
C GLY A 19 7.23 -5.06 -38.62
N LEU A 20 6.29 -5.57 -39.42
CA LEU A 20 4.89 -5.69 -39.00
C LEU A 20 4.67 -7.05 -38.37
N VAL A 21 4.35 -7.06 -37.09
CA VAL A 21 4.09 -8.27 -36.31
C VAL A 21 2.81 -8.15 -35.50
N GLU A 22 2.22 -9.28 -35.16
CA GLU A 22 1.04 -9.36 -34.32
C GLU A 22 1.43 -9.66 -32.85
N ARG A 23 0.45 -9.50 -31.95
CA ARG A 23 0.64 -9.83 -30.52
C ARG A 23 1.09 -11.27 -30.30
N ALA A 24 0.56 -12.20 -31.13
CA ALA A 24 0.91 -13.62 -31.07
C ALA A 24 2.38 -13.87 -31.37
N ASP A 25 2.98 -13.11 -32.30
CA ASP A 25 4.38 -13.23 -32.70
C ASP A 25 5.30 -12.79 -31.55
N ILE A 26 4.95 -11.68 -30.89
CA ILE A 26 5.68 -11.20 -29.70
C ILE A 26 5.63 -12.22 -28.57
N ILE A 27 4.43 -12.75 -28.27
CA ILE A 27 4.26 -13.77 -27.23
C ILE A 27 5.04 -15.04 -27.62
N GLY A 28 4.95 -15.48 -28.88
CA GLY A 28 5.66 -16.64 -29.38
C GLY A 28 7.19 -16.49 -29.28
N ALA A 29 7.72 -15.31 -29.59
CA ALA A 29 9.15 -15.02 -29.47
C ALA A 29 9.60 -15.06 -27.99
N VAL A 30 8.83 -14.45 -27.08
CA VAL A 30 9.13 -14.45 -25.64
C VAL A 30 9.18 -15.89 -25.10
N PHE A 31 8.21 -16.72 -25.40
CA PHE A 31 8.20 -18.12 -24.93
C PHE A 31 9.23 -18.96 -25.63
N GLY A 32 9.35 -18.87 -26.96
CA GLY A 32 10.22 -19.73 -27.76
C GLY A 32 11.69 -19.47 -27.55
N GLN A 33 12.12 -18.19 -27.49
CA GLN A 33 13.55 -17.87 -27.39
C GLN A 33 14.08 -17.88 -25.95
N THR A 34 13.19 -17.77 -24.96
CA THR A 34 13.60 -17.97 -23.55
C THR A 34 13.63 -19.45 -23.14
N GLU A 35 13.05 -20.33 -23.97
CA GLU A 35 13.05 -21.76 -23.71
C GLU A 35 14.48 -22.32 -23.68
N GLY A 36 14.82 -22.94 -22.55
CA GLY A 36 16.14 -23.56 -22.35
C GLY A 36 17.29 -22.62 -21.97
N LEU A 37 17.12 -21.30 -22.03
CA LEU A 37 18.17 -20.35 -21.63
C LEU A 37 18.46 -20.39 -20.12
N LEU A 38 17.43 -20.51 -19.30
CA LEU A 38 17.53 -20.43 -17.85
C LEU A 38 17.40 -21.78 -17.14
N GLY A 39 17.40 -22.87 -17.91
CA GLY A 39 17.18 -24.22 -17.41
C GLY A 39 15.69 -24.59 -17.25
N PRO A 40 15.39 -25.86 -16.94
CA PRO A 40 14.02 -26.36 -16.97
C PRO A 40 13.11 -25.74 -15.91
N GLU A 41 13.64 -25.37 -14.76
CA GLU A 41 12.85 -24.77 -13.66
C GLU A 41 12.43 -23.32 -13.91
N MET A 42 13.14 -22.64 -14.81
CA MET A 42 12.91 -21.24 -15.18
C MET A 42 12.25 -21.09 -16.56
N ASN A 43 11.80 -22.19 -17.15
CA ASN A 43 11.07 -22.18 -18.42
C ASN A 43 9.71 -21.50 -18.24
N LEU A 44 9.41 -20.46 -19.03
CA LEU A 44 8.17 -19.70 -18.96
C LEU A 44 6.91 -20.56 -19.11
N ASN A 45 6.97 -21.62 -19.94
CA ASN A 45 5.88 -22.57 -20.08
C ASN A 45 5.59 -23.32 -18.78
N GLU A 46 6.64 -23.81 -18.10
CA GLU A 46 6.51 -24.52 -16.82
C GLU A 46 6.08 -23.56 -15.69
N LEU A 47 6.63 -22.36 -15.66
CA LEU A 47 6.22 -21.33 -14.70
C LEU A 47 4.75 -20.93 -14.91
N GLN A 48 4.27 -20.88 -16.14
CA GLN A 48 2.86 -20.60 -16.42
C GLN A 48 1.96 -21.77 -16.01
N ARG A 49 2.34 -23.02 -16.28
CA ARG A 49 1.63 -24.23 -15.80
C ARG A 49 1.57 -24.30 -14.28
N ALA A 50 2.65 -23.91 -13.61
CA ALA A 50 2.73 -23.82 -12.15
C ALA A 50 2.01 -22.58 -11.55
N SER A 51 1.34 -21.78 -12.37
CA SER A 51 0.71 -20.51 -11.96
C SER A 51 1.69 -19.54 -11.27
N LYS A 52 2.96 -19.58 -11.66
CA LYS A 52 4.01 -18.65 -11.21
C LYS A 52 4.13 -17.44 -12.12
N VAL A 53 3.77 -17.60 -13.39
CA VAL A 53 3.67 -16.53 -14.41
C VAL A 53 2.24 -16.52 -14.94
N GLY A 54 1.64 -15.34 -15.01
CA GLY A 54 0.32 -15.15 -15.58
C GLY A 54 0.36 -15.07 -17.11
N ARG A 55 -0.78 -14.75 -17.70
CA ARG A 55 -0.85 -14.50 -19.14
C ARG A 55 -0.11 -13.22 -19.47
N ILE A 56 0.75 -13.26 -20.47
CA ILE A 56 1.43 -12.06 -20.98
C ILE A 56 0.39 -11.19 -21.70
N GLU A 57 0.34 -9.94 -21.30
CA GLU A 57 -0.47 -8.91 -21.93
C GLU A 57 0.44 -8.08 -22.83
N VAL A 58 0.08 -7.92 -24.11
CA VAL A 58 0.87 -7.18 -25.08
C VAL A 58 0.01 -6.10 -25.72
N GLU A 59 0.44 -4.85 -25.63
CA GLU A 59 -0.12 -3.72 -26.36
C GLU A 59 0.81 -3.36 -27.51
N ILE A 60 0.25 -3.27 -28.71
CA ILE A 60 1.02 -2.95 -29.92
C ILE A 60 0.57 -1.63 -30.53
N LYS A 61 1.54 -0.90 -31.08
CA LYS A 61 1.36 0.30 -31.91
C LYS A 61 2.12 0.07 -33.20
N THR A 62 1.41 0.04 -34.30
CA THR A 62 2.00 -0.19 -35.64
C THR A 62 2.16 1.13 -36.36
N THR A 63 3.35 1.35 -36.90
CA THR A 63 3.68 2.44 -37.82
C THR A 63 3.88 1.85 -39.21
N GLU A 64 4.17 2.62 -40.23
CA GLU A 64 4.21 2.13 -41.63
C GLU A 64 5.08 0.88 -41.83
N ASN A 65 6.21 0.75 -41.15
CA ASN A 65 7.14 -0.38 -41.30
C ASN A 65 7.64 -0.98 -39.98
N THR A 66 7.21 -0.46 -38.82
CA THR A 66 7.68 -0.90 -37.51
C THR A 66 6.53 -1.19 -36.59
N THR A 67 6.72 -2.12 -35.66
CA THR A 67 5.78 -2.41 -34.59
C THR A 67 6.49 -2.16 -33.26
N SER A 68 5.92 -1.33 -32.42
CA SER A 68 6.39 -1.06 -31.08
C SER A 68 5.28 -1.30 -30.05
N GLY A 69 5.64 -1.39 -28.78
CA GLY A 69 4.65 -1.56 -27.75
C GLY A 69 5.20 -1.93 -26.40
N ASP A 70 4.29 -2.34 -25.54
CA ASP A 70 4.60 -2.74 -24.17
C ASP A 70 4.09 -4.16 -23.92
N ALA A 71 4.88 -4.91 -23.16
CA ALA A 71 4.54 -6.24 -22.67
C ALA A 71 4.51 -6.24 -21.16
N LEU A 72 3.46 -6.81 -20.58
CA LEU A 72 3.26 -6.94 -19.14
C LEU A 72 3.21 -8.42 -18.77
N LEU A 73 4.12 -8.84 -17.88
CA LEU A 73 4.13 -10.18 -17.31
C LEU A 73 3.71 -10.13 -15.84
N PRO A 74 2.54 -10.64 -15.49
CA PRO A 74 2.17 -10.81 -14.10
C PRO A 74 2.90 -12.02 -13.49
N MET A 75 3.62 -11.82 -12.38
CA MET A 75 4.43 -12.86 -11.74
C MET A 75 4.09 -13.04 -10.27
N SER A 76 4.12 -14.28 -9.79
CA SER A 76 3.94 -14.65 -8.37
C SER A 76 5.20 -15.25 -7.72
N THR A 77 6.33 -15.14 -8.39
CA THR A 77 7.66 -15.54 -7.92
C THR A 77 8.29 -14.47 -7.02
N ASP A 78 9.57 -14.66 -6.67
CA ASP A 78 10.43 -13.65 -6.05
C ASP A 78 10.98 -12.65 -7.09
N VAL A 79 11.58 -11.56 -6.60
CA VAL A 79 12.09 -10.48 -7.46
C VAL A 79 13.32 -10.94 -8.28
N ASP A 80 14.12 -11.86 -7.74
CA ASP A 80 15.32 -12.36 -8.42
C ASP A 80 14.94 -13.18 -9.66
N THR A 81 13.93 -14.03 -9.53
CA THR A 81 13.32 -14.76 -10.66
C THR A 81 12.72 -13.77 -11.69
N CYS A 82 12.04 -12.69 -11.24
CA CYS A 82 11.54 -11.68 -12.14
C CYS A 82 12.65 -10.99 -12.93
N ALA A 83 13.75 -10.65 -12.26
CA ALA A 83 14.91 -10.01 -12.88
C ALA A 83 15.59 -10.90 -13.92
N LEU A 84 15.77 -12.21 -13.60
CA LEU A 84 16.34 -13.18 -14.53
C LEU A 84 15.48 -13.36 -15.78
N ILE A 85 14.17 -13.48 -15.62
CA ILE A 85 13.25 -13.61 -16.75
C ILE A 85 13.23 -12.32 -17.58
N ALA A 86 13.23 -11.15 -16.95
CA ALA A 86 13.32 -9.88 -17.66
C ALA A 86 14.60 -9.78 -18.50
N ALA A 87 15.76 -10.13 -17.93
CA ALA A 87 17.02 -10.15 -18.63
C ALA A 87 17.06 -11.16 -19.80
N ALA A 88 16.44 -12.33 -19.61
CA ALA A 88 16.29 -13.30 -20.70
C ALA A 88 15.42 -12.76 -21.85
N ILE A 89 14.35 -12.03 -21.55
CA ILE A 89 13.50 -11.39 -22.56
C ILE A 89 14.26 -10.26 -23.26
N GLU A 90 15.05 -9.46 -22.53
CA GLU A 90 15.90 -8.41 -23.14
C GLU A 90 16.97 -8.98 -24.10
N SER A 91 17.36 -10.24 -23.95
CA SER A 91 18.31 -10.89 -24.84
C SER A 91 17.70 -11.37 -26.18
N ILE A 92 16.39 -11.28 -26.34
CA ILE A 92 15.70 -11.61 -27.58
C ILE A 92 16.02 -10.54 -28.62
N ASP A 93 16.57 -10.97 -29.75
CA ASP A 93 16.98 -10.09 -30.83
C ASP A 93 16.11 -10.21 -32.10
N LYS A 94 15.21 -11.19 -32.15
CA LYS A 94 14.31 -11.42 -33.31
C LYS A 94 12.88 -11.76 -32.92
N VAL A 95 11.94 -11.26 -33.73
CA VAL A 95 10.55 -11.70 -33.72
C VAL A 95 10.18 -12.12 -35.13
N GLY A 96 10.02 -13.42 -35.33
CA GLY A 96 9.90 -14.01 -36.66
C GLY A 96 11.17 -13.70 -37.50
N PRO A 97 11.02 -13.12 -38.72
CA PRO A 97 12.17 -12.74 -39.54
C PRO A 97 12.74 -11.34 -39.21
N PHE A 98 12.12 -10.60 -38.32
CA PHE A 98 12.45 -9.20 -38.07
C PHE A 98 13.38 -9.04 -36.87
N ASP A 99 14.29 -8.09 -36.94
CA ASP A 99 15.09 -7.69 -35.80
C ASP A 99 14.23 -6.95 -34.77
N CYS A 100 14.50 -7.21 -33.50
CA CYS A 100 13.74 -6.59 -32.42
C CYS A 100 14.65 -6.22 -31.25
N LYS A 101 14.10 -5.38 -30.39
CA LYS A 101 14.76 -4.95 -29.15
C LYS A 101 13.74 -4.89 -28.03
N PHE A 102 13.98 -5.66 -26.99
CA PHE A 102 13.24 -5.57 -25.75
C PHE A 102 14.00 -4.75 -24.73
N LYS A 103 13.30 -3.99 -23.89
CA LYS A 103 13.87 -3.19 -22.81
C LYS A 103 12.99 -3.22 -21.58
N LEU A 104 13.57 -3.56 -20.43
CA LEU A 104 12.86 -3.51 -19.15
C LEU A 104 12.52 -2.05 -18.80
N ILE A 105 11.26 -1.80 -18.47
CA ILE A 105 10.77 -0.52 -17.96
C ILE A 105 10.76 -0.53 -16.44
N SER A 106 10.09 -1.51 -15.84
CA SER A 106 9.97 -1.62 -14.39
C SER A 106 9.61 -3.05 -13.93
N ILE A 107 9.91 -3.32 -12.67
CA ILE A 107 9.37 -4.46 -11.91
C ILE A 107 8.62 -3.87 -10.72
N ASP A 108 7.30 -3.86 -10.80
CA ASP A 108 6.44 -3.21 -9.81
C ASP A 108 5.87 -4.24 -8.82
N ASP A 109 6.05 -4.05 -7.51
CA ASP A 109 5.39 -4.86 -6.48
C ASP A 109 3.92 -4.42 -6.31
N VAL A 110 3.02 -5.21 -6.89
CA VAL A 110 1.56 -4.96 -6.84
C VAL A 110 1.01 -4.95 -5.40
N ARG A 111 1.69 -5.65 -4.48
CA ARG A 111 1.28 -5.72 -3.07
C ARG A 111 1.61 -4.43 -2.32
N ALA A 112 2.68 -3.73 -2.72
CA ALA A 112 3.06 -2.45 -2.11
C ALA A 112 1.95 -1.41 -2.34
N SER A 113 1.49 -1.24 -3.57
CA SER A 113 0.37 -0.36 -3.91
C SER A 113 -0.91 -0.74 -3.15
N LYS A 114 -1.27 -2.03 -3.12
CA LYS A 114 -2.45 -2.49 -2.35
C LYS A 114 -2.32 -2.24 -0.85
N LYS A 115 -1.12 -2.38 -0.27
CA LYS A 115 -0.89 -2.08 1.15
C LYS A 115 -1.13 -0.61 1.47
N GLU A 116 -0.67 0.29 0.63
CA GLU A 116 -0.91 1.73 0.79
C GLU A 116 -2.41 2.05 0.73
N ASP A 117 -3.13 1.48 -0.23
CA ASP A 117 -4.58 1.64 -0.34
C ASP A 117 -5.32 1.09 0.89
N ILE A 118 -4.92 -0.09 1.39
CA ILE A 118 -5.48 -0.69 2.60
C ILE A 118 -5.22 0.20 3.82
N VAL A 119 -4.01 0.71 3.99
CA VAL A 119 -3.65 1.60 5.10
C VAL A 119 -4.43 2.91 5.01
N ARG A 120 -4.53 3.50 3.83
CA ARG A 120 -5.35 4.71 3.59
C ARG A 120 -6.81 4.44 3.97
N ARG A 121 -7.38 3.33 3.48
CA ARG A 121 -8.77 2.97 3.78
C ARG A 121 -9.01 2.67 5.26
N ALA A 122 -8.07 1.99 5.91
CA ALA A 122 -8.14 1.73 7.35
C ALA A 122 -8.12 3.03 8.18
N LYS A 123 -7.31 4.02 7.79
CA LYS A 123 -7.31 5.35 8.42
C LYS A 123 -8.66 6.05 8.25
N GLU A 124 -9.24 6.03 7.05
CA GLU A 124 -10.57 6.60 6.79
C GLU A 124 -11.66 5.93 7.64
N ILE A 125 -11.64 4.60 7.72
CA ILE A 125 -12.58 3.83 8.54
C ILE A 125 -12.40 4.21 10.01
N LYS A 126 -11.17 4.18 10.53
CA LYS A 126 -10.88 4.56 11.90
C LYS A 126 -11.37 5.97 12.20
N GLN A 127 -11.12 6.92 11.31
CA GLN A 127 -11.56 8.32 11.49
C GLN A 127 -13.08 8.45 11.52
N LYS A 128 -13.81 7.73 10.65
CA LYS A 128 -15.28 7.71 10.66
C LYS A 128 -15.86 7.07 11.91
N TRP A 129 -15.25 6.01 12.41
CA TRP A 129 -15.71 5.31 13.60
C TRP A 129 -15.28 6.02 14.88
N SER A 130 -14.08 6.59 14.95
CA SER A 130 -13.66 7.39 16.11
C SER A 130 -14.51 8.65 16.27
N THR A 131 -14.90 9.30 15.16
CA THR A 131 -15.80 10.46 15.24
C THR A 131 -17.19 10.10 15.75
N LYS A 132 -17.67 8.87 15.48
CA LYS A 132 -18.96 8.39 15.97
C LYS A 132 -18.91 7.97 17.46
N SER A 133 -17.80 7.39 17.92
CA SER A 133 -17.62 6.99 19.33
C SER A 133 -17.19 8.16 20.22
N VAL A 134 -16.45 9.14 19.68
CA VAL A 134 -16.06 10.36 20.39
C VAL A 134 -17.27 11.29 20.60
N SER A 135 -18.29 11.26 19.71
CA SER A 135 -19.49 12.09 19.91
C SER A 135 -20.46 11.58 20.98
N GLU A 136 -20.45 10.27 21.30
CA GLU A 136 -21.37 9.71 22.31
C GLU A 136 -20.65 9.36 23.63
N GLY A 137 -19.46 8.77 23.58
CA GLY A 137 -18.72 8.36 24.77
C GLY A 137 -17.97 9.48 25.46
N ASP A 138 -17.31 10.37 24.69
CA ASP A 138 -16.59 11.51 25.26
C ASP A 138 -17.53 12.61 25.76
N THR A 139 -18.71 12.77 25.16
CA THR A 139 -19.75 13.68 25.72
C THR A 139 -20.30 13.11 27.02
N MET A 140 -20.60 11.83 27.07
CA MET A 140 -21.05 11.16 28.31
C MET A 140 -19.96 11.18 29.40
N LEU A 141 -18.69 10.94 29.05
CA LEU A 141 -17.57 11.03 29.99
C LEU A 141 -17.23 12.45 30.39
N LYS A 142 -17.39 13.43 29.51
CA LYS A 142 -17.27 14.85 29.87
C LYS A 142 -18.40 15.29 30.78
N ASP A 143 -19.64 14.92 30.48
CA ASP A 143 -20.78 15.25 31.33
C ASP A 143 -20.69 14.61 32.72
N VAL A 144 -20.17 13.38 32.81
CA VAL A 144 -19.90 12.71 34.10
C VAL A 144 -18.72 13.36 34.83
N ASN A 145 -17.63 13.68 34.13
CA ASN A 145 -16.46 14.32 34.72
C ASN A 145 -16.70 15.79 35.10
N GLU A 146 -17.51 16.54 34.34
CA GLU A 146 -17.89 17.90 34.66
C GLU A 146 -18.88 17.97 35.85
N SER A 147 -19.69 16.91 36.06
CA SER A 147 -20.56 16.82 37.21
C SER A 147 -19.82 16.41 38.52
N THR A 148 -18.66 15.78 38.38
CA THR A 148 -17.87 15.27 39.54
C THR A 148 -16.63 16.10 39.85
N ALA A 149 -16.17 16.95 38.90
CA ALA A 149 -15.02 17.83 39.13
C ALA A 149 -15.47 19.07 39.89
N GLY A 150 -15.19 19.10 41.17
CA GLY A 150 -15.31 20.31 41.99
C GLY A 150 -14.64 21.48 41.27
N LYS A 151 -15.39 22.55 41.02
CA LYS A 151 -14.89 23.76 40.33
C LYS A 151 -13.85 24.44 41.23
N VAL A 152 -12.66 24.66 40.65
CA VAL A 152 -11.66 25.52 41.34
C VAL A 152 -12.16 26.94 41.25
N SER A 153 -12.36 27.54 42.43
CA SER A 153 -12.79 28.93 42.66
C SER A 153 -11.59 29.81 43.04
N GLU A 154 -11.81 31.08 43.13
CA GLU A 154 -10.80 32.05 43.56
C GLU A 154 -11.16 32.65 44.95
N TYR A 155 -10.19 32.76 45.88
CA TYR A 155 -10.37 33.27 47.18
C TYR A 155 -9.48 34.50 47.48
N GLY A 156 -10.10 35.51 48.07
CA GLY A 156 -9.42 36.71 48.58
C GLY A 156 -8.94 37.70 47.54
N PRO A 157 -8.32 38.81 47.93
CA PRO A 157 -7.88 39.87 47.02
C PRO A 157 -6.79 39.44 46.05
N ASN A 158 -6.06 38.43 46.40
CA ASN A 158 -4.97 37.88 45.57
C ASN A 158 -5.42 36.75 44.62
N LYS A 159 -6.74 36.48 44.54
CA LYS A 159 -7.32 35.47 43.68
C LYS A 159 -6.66 34.08 43.79
N LEU A 160 -6.44 33.63 45.03
CA LEU A 160 -5.84 32.32 45.27
C LEU A 160 -6.79 31.20 44.82
N PRO A 161 -6.30 30.20 44.10
CA PRO A 161 -7.13 29.08 43.68
C PRO A 161 -7.58 28.26 44.90
N CYS A 162 -8.87 27.93 44.95
CA CYS A 162 -9.46 27.18 46.07
C CYS A 162 -10.58 26.26 45.60
N GLY A 163 -10.98 25.32 46.44
CA GLY A 163 -12.19 24.54 46.28
C GLY A 163 -13.45 25.36 46.50
N SER A 164 -14.57 24.96 45.83
CA SER A 164 -15.86 25.68 45.92
C SER A 164 -16.45 25.76 47.31
N GLY A 165 -16.11 24.83 48.23
CA GLY A 165 -16.60 24.77 49.59
C GLY A 165 -15.85 25.66 50.62
N ILE A 166 -14.92 26.54 50.20
CA ILE A 166 -14.08 27.30 51.09
C ILE A 166 -14.84 28.23 52.05
N TYR A 167 -16.01 28.68 51.67
CA TYR A 167 -16.83 29.57 52.49
C TYR A 167 -17.77 28.82 53.44
N ASP A 168 -18.03 27.54 53.20
CA ASP A 168 -19.02 26.77 53.94
C ASP A 168 -18.38 25.74 54.89
N SER A 169 -17.04 25.54 54.81
CA SER A 169 -16.33 24.57 55.60
C SER A 169 -15.72 25.20 56.88
N PRO A 170 -15.84 24.57 58.05
CA PRO A 170 -15.24 25.02 59.28
C PRO A 170 -13.71 24.86 59.34
N TRP A 171 -13.12 24.15 58.39
CA TRP A 171 -11.67 23.91 58.29
C TRP A 171 -11.25 23.85 56.83
N ILE A 172 -10.00 24.13 56.56
CA ILE A 172 -9.44 24.11 55.19
C ILE A 172 -8.13 23.31 55.16
N ILE A 173 -7.84 22.73 54.01
CA ILE A 173 -6.56 22.07 53.70
C ILE A 173 -5.74 23.02 52.84
N LEU A 174 -4.57 23.41 53.32
CA LEU A 174 -3.60 24.22 52.59
C LEU A 174 -2.71 23.30 51.74
N VAL A 175 -2.53 23.64 50.46
CA VAL A 175 -1.68 22.90 49.51
C VAL A 175 -0.78 23.87 48.72
N GLU A 176 0.33 23.38 48.18
CA GLU A 176 1.34 24.22 47.53
C GLU A 176 0.92 24.68 46.12
N GLY A 177 0.11 23.92 45.43
CA GLY A 177 -0.20 24.19 44.03
C GLY A 177 -1.61 23.88 43.56
N ARG A 178 -1.96 24.45 42.41
CA ARG A 178 -3.28 24.26 41.76
C ARG A 178 -3.56 22.80 41.42
N ALA A 179 -2.51 22.01 41.09
CA ALA A 179 -2.65 20.58 40.78
C ALA A 179 -3.12 19.78 42.00
N ASP A 180 -2.67 20.16 43.21
CA ASP A 180 -3.05 19.50 44.47
C ASP A 180 -4.51 19.77 44.83
N ILE A 181 -4.98 20.98 44.56
CA ILE A 181 -6.40 21.33 44.70
C ILE A 181 -7.27 20.46 43.79
N LEU A 182 -6.87 20.29 42.54
CA LEU A 182 -7.60 19.44 41.59
C LEU A 182 -7.61 17.97 41.97
N ASN A 183 -6.51 17.49 42.58
CA ASN A 183 -6.43 16.12 43.06
C ASN A 183 -7.35 15.88 44.26
N LEU A 184 -7.34 16.81 45.22
CA LEU A 184 -8.22 16.75 46.40
C LEU A 184 -9.72 16.89 46.04
N LEU A 185 -10.05 17.66 45.02
CA LEU A 185 -11.44 17.80 44.55
C LEU A 185 -11.96 16.56 43.77
N ARG A 186 -11.07 15.64 43.43
CA ARG A 186 -11.41 14.36 42.77
C ARG A 186 -11.47 13.18 43.76
N ALA A 187 -10.96 13.34 44.97
CA ALA A 187 -10.97 12.33 46.02
C ALA A 187 -12.28 12.38 46.82
#